data_9676d4e8ec33d1a21ccb48eacfd72fe3
#
_entry.id   9676d4e8ec33d1a21ccb48eacfd72fe3
#
_cell.length_a   1.000
_cell.length_b   1.000
_cell.length_c   1.000
_cell.angle_alpha   90.00
_cell.angle_beta   90.00
_cell.angle_gamma   90.00
#
_symmetry.space_group_name_H-M   'P 1'
#
loop_
_entity.id
_entity.type
_entity.pdbx_description
1 polymer ?
#
loop_
_entity_poly.entity_id
_entity_poly.type
_entity_poly.pdbx_seq_one_letter_code
_entity_poly.pdbx_strand_id
1 'polypeptide(L)'
;MEFTNFDNEQQSSQNIMATILKSLPKESGLTKIEYEGPSIALYSKNPRFLIENPQILSNMVNTIRKRVVIRTDESIRKSRNDSTKIIQNRLLPFKVKSSGMIFDDALGELTIYISNSFEMKNQIENTLLLDLVSETGWKIKLRRSTVKLATIQFIDKVLDSSTDYRIKFYKEIGDKVFRPKLSTSCEAS
;
A
#
# COMPACT_ATOMS: atom_id res chain seq x y z
N MET A 1 7.07 42.28 -4.83
CA MET A 1 6.36 41.63 -5.97
C MET A 1 6.33 40.09 -5.80
N GLU A 2 5.65 39.55 -4.77
CA GLU A 2 5.66 38.09 -4.49
C GLU A 2 4.28 37.49 -4.15
N PHE A 3 3.19 38.25 -4.35
CA PHE A 3 1.85 37.76 -4.01
C PHE A 3 1.10 37.07 -5.16
N THR A 4 1.63 37.09 -6.38
CA THR A 4 0.95 36.55 -7.57
C THR A 4 1.06 35.04 -7.78
N ASN A 5 1.99 34.35 -7.09
CA ASN A 5 2.17 32.91 -7.25
C ASN A 5 1.20 32.07 -6.41
N PHE A 6 0.80 32.53 -5.22
CA PHE A 6 -0.11 31.78 -4.33
C PHE A 6 -1.54 31.69 -4.90
N ASP A 7 -2.04 32.77 -5.49
CA ASP A 7 -3.38 32.79 -6.08
C ASP A 7 -3.50 31.84 -7.30
N ASN A 8 -2.45 31.77 -8.11
CA ASN A 8 -2.40 30.87 -9.27
C ASN A 8 -2.34 29.39 -8.89
N GLU A 9 -1.66 29.01 -7.81
CA GLU A 9 -1.59 27.63 -7.34
C GLU A 9 -2.92 27.18 -6.71
N GLN A 10 -3.59 28.04 -5.96
CA GLN A 10 -4.92 27.74 -5.39
C GLN A 10 -5.96 27.59 -6.49
N GLN A 11 -5.96 28.45 -7.49
CA GLN A 11 -6.88 28.40 -8.61
C GLN A 11 -6.65 27.17 -9.49
N SER A 12 -5.40 26.75 -9.69
CA SER A 12 -5.06 25.51 -10.39
C SER A 12 -5.51 24.26 -9.61
N SER A 13 -5.37 24.27 -8.30
CA SER A 13 -5.80 23.17 -7.42
C SER A 13 -7.31 23.00 -7.40
N GLN A 14 -8.08 24.09 -7.36
CA GLN A 14 -9.54 24.08 -7.42
C GLN A 14 -10.04 23.55 -8.77
N ASN A 15 -9.39 23.92 -9.87
CA ASN A 15 -9.70 23.43 -11.20
C ASN A 15 -9.44 21.91 -11.33
N ILE A 16 -8.38 21.41 -10.73
CA ILE A 16 -8.06 19.97 -10.71
C ILE A 16 -9.13 19.19 -9.93
N MET A 17 -9.50 19.65 -8.74
CA MET A 17 -10.55 19.00 -7.94
C MET A 17 -11.91 18.98 -8.66
N ALA A 18 -12.29 20.09 -9.27
CA ALA A 18 -13.52 20.18 -10.06
C ALA A 18 -13.50 19.22 -11.28
N THR A 19 -12.35 19.08 -11.92
CA THR A 19 -12.16 18.15 -13.04
C THR A 19 -12.30 16.71 -12.58
N ILE A 20 -11.71 16.34 -11.43
CA ILE A 20 -11.84 15.00 -10.84
C ILE A 20 -13.30 14.69 -10.53
N LEU A 21 -14.00 15.60 -9.85
CA LEU A 21 -15.42 15.42 -9.50
C LEU A 21 -16.31 15.24 -10.72
N LYS A 22 -16.02 15.92 -11.83
CA LYS A 22 -16.77 15.77 -13.09
C LYS A 22 -16.45 14.47 -13.83
N SER A 23 -15.23 13.94 -13.68
CA SER A 23 -14.78 12.74 -14.40
C SER A 23 -15.18 11.45 -13.71
N LEU A 24 -15.51 11.49 -12.43
CA LEU A 24 -15.85 10.29 -11.65
C LEU A 24 -17.37 10.10 -11.58
N PRO A 25 -17.85 8.89 -11.93
CA PRO A 25 -19.27 8.54 -11.76
C PRO A 25 -19.60 8.35 -10.27
N LYS A 26 -20.89 8.46 -9.93
CA LYS A 26 -21.37 8.32 -8.54
C LYS A 26 -21.07 6.93 -7.95
N GLU A 27 -21.02 5.90 -8.78
CA GLU A 27 -20.71 4.51 -8.45
C GLU A 27 -19.28 4.35 -7.89
N SER A 28 -18.40 5.31 -8.18
CA SER A 28 -17.05 5.34 -7.61
C SER A 28 -17.06 5.50 -6.09
N GLY A 29 -18.17 5.99 -5.50
CA GLY A 29 -18.28 6.19 -4.07
C GLY A 29 -17.24 7.14 -3.49
N LEU A 30 -16.80 8.14 -4.28
CA LEU A 30 -15.82 9.12 -3.85
C LEU A 30 -16.32 9.92 -2.64
N THR A 31 -15.52 9.98 -1.59
CA THR A 31 -15.85 10.70 -0.34
C THR A 31 -14.95 11.91 -0.10
N LYS A 32 -13.68 11.80 -0.50
CA LYS A 32 -12.67 12.82 -0.22
C LYS A 32 -11.59 12.82 -1.29
N ILE A 33 -11.02 13.99 -1.55
CA ILE A 33 -9.85 14.19 -2.41
C ILE A 33 -8.81 14.94 -1.59
N GLU A 34 -7.59 14.45 -1.55
CA GLU A 34 -6.48 15.07 -0.85
C GLU A 34 -5.21 15.06 -1.67
N TYR A 35 -4.34 16.05 -1.43
CA TYR A 35 -2.98 16.03 -1.96
C TYR A 35 -2.07 15.24 -1.01
N GLU A 36 -1.45 14.19 -1.52
CA GLU A 36 -0.40 13.42 -0.84
C GLU A 36 0.94 13.70 -1.54
N GLY A 37 1.58 14.81 -1.18
CA GLY A 37 2.78 15.29 -1.87
C GLY A 37 2.52 15.53 -3.36
N PRO A 38 3.26 14.88 -4.29
CA PRO A 38 3.08 15.07 -5.72
C PRO A 38 1.84 14.32 -6.29
N SER A 39 1.17 13.53 -5.48
CA SER A 39 0.03 12.68 -5.88
C SER A 39 -1.28 13.22 -5.33
N ILE A 40 -2.38 12.82 -5.95
CA ILE A 40 -3.73 13.09 -5.49
C ILE A 40 -4.34 11.77 -5.00
N ALA A 41 -4.75 11.73 -3.73
CA ALA A 41 -5.43 10.60 -3.13
C ALA A 41 -6.95 10.75 -3.29
N LEU A 42 -7.59 9.72 -3.81
CA LEU A 42 -9.04 9.59 -3.96
C LEU A 42 -9.53 8.59 -2.92
N TYR A 43 -10.24 9.07 -1.91
CA TYR A 43 -10.87 8.23 -0.90
C TYR A 43 -12.24 7.76 -1.38
N SER A 44 -12.44 6.46 -1.43
CA SER A 44 -13.63 5.84 -2.00
C SER A 44 -14.22 4.80 -1.07
N LYS A 45 -15.57 4.77 -1.00
CA LYS A 45 -16.33 3.68 -0.38
C LYS A 45 -16.50 2.47 -1.30
N ASN A 46 -16.20 2.63 -2.58
CA ASN A 46 -16.23 1.56 -3.56
C ASN A 46 -14.90 1.50 -4.36
N PRO A 47 -13.76 1.21 -3.71
CA PRO A 47 -12.46 1.17 -4.38
C PRO A 47 -12.41 0.10 -5.48
N ARG A 48 -13.19 -0.98 -5.33
CA ARG A 48 -13.30 -2.04 -6.33
C ARG A 48 -13.73 -1.50 -7.68
N PHE A 49 -14.76 -0.65 -7.71
CA PHE A 49 -15.24 -0.04 -8.96
C PHE A 49 -14.12 0.70 -9.71
N LEU A 50 -13.31 1.45 -8.99
CA LEU A 50 -12.19 2.20 -9.59
C LEU A 50 -11.07 1.27 -10.10
N ILE A 51 -10.83 0.16 -9.43
CA ILE A 51 -9.82 -0.83 -9.82
C ILE A 51 -10.29 -1.61 -11.06
N GLU A 52 -11.56 -1.97 -11.12
CA GLU A 52 -12.16 -2.71 -12.26
C GLU A 52 -12.34 -1.83 -13.51
N ASN A 53 -12.33 -0.49 -13.36
CA ASN A 53 -12.49 0.47 -14.44
C ASN A 53 -11.24 1.36 -14.64
N PRO A 54 -10.09 0.80 -15.02
CA PRO A 54 -8.83 1.55 -15.11
C PRO A 54 -8.86 2.67 -16.16
N GLN A 55 -9.74 2.60 -17.17
CA GLN A 55 -9.89 3.63 -18.20
C GLN A 55 -10.33 4.97 -17.60
N ILE A 56 -11.21 4.94 -16.58
CA ILE A 56 -11.67 6.15 -15.90
C ILE A 56 -10.48 6.86 -15.25
N LEU A 57 -9.64 6.11 -14.55
CA LEU A 57 -8.44 6.65 -13.91
C LEU A 57 -7.41 7.14 -14.92
N SER A 58 -7.18 6.38 -16.00
CA SER A 58 -6.25 6.78 -17.07
C SER A 58 -6.67 8.08 -17.73
N ASN A 59 -7.93 8.21 -18.08
CA ASN A 59 -8.46 9.43 -18.70
C ASN A 59 -8.31 10.63 -17.75
N MET A 60 -8.64 10.44 -16.49
CA MET A 60 -8.50 11.48 -15.47
C MET A 60 -7.02 11.89 -15.28
N VAL A 61 -6.11 10.93 -15.10
CA VAL A 61 -4.66 11.19 -14.96
C VAL A 61 -4.12 11.95 -16.17
N ASN A 62 -4.52 11.58 -17.38
CA ASN A 62 -4.11 12.27 -18.61
C ASN A 62 -4.62 13.70 -18.65
N THR A 63 -5.82 13.97 -18.13
CA THR A 63 -6.41 15.31 -18.10
C THR A 63 -5.76 16.21 -17.07
N ILE A 64 -5.58 15.71 -15.84
CA ILE A 64 -5.04 16.51 -14.73
C ILE A 64 -3.52 16.55 -14.68
N ARG A 65 -2.83 15.67 -15.41
CA ARG A 65 -1.36 15.56 -15.43
C ARG A 65 -0.73 15.35 -14.05
N LYS A 66 -1.46 14.68 -13.15
CA LYS A 66 -1.01 14.36 -11.80
C LYS A 66 -1.16 12.86 -11.53
N ARG A 67 -0.28 12.33 -10.70
CA ARG A 67 -0.40 10.95 -10.24
C ARG A 67 -1.62 10.83 -9.32
N VAL A 68 -2.40 9.78 -9.52
CA VAL A 68 -3.59 9.49 -8.71
C VAL A 68 -3.38 8.19 -7.94
N VAL A 69 -3.78 8.18 -6.68
CA VAL A 69 -3.73 7.02 -5.79
C VAL A 69 -5.14 6.78 -5.23
N ILE A 70 -5.61 5.53 -5.30
CA ILE A 70 -6.89 5.16 -4.69
C ILE A 70 -6.62 4.80 -3.23
N ARG A 71 -7.43 5.39 -2.33
CA ARG A 71 -7.49 5.09 -0.90
C ARG A 71 -8.88 4.58 -0.56
N THR A 72 -8.96 3.67 0.38
CA THR A 72 -10.22 3.23 0.94
C THR A 72 -10.69 4.19 2.02
N ASP A 73 -11.95 4.59 1.97
CA ASP A 73 -12.55 5.41 3.02
C ASP A 73 -12.51 4.70 4.38
N GLU A 74 -12.19 5.43 5.44
CA GLU A 74 -12.04 4.84 6.78
C GLU A 74 -13.35 4.23 7.30
N SER A 75 -14.49 4.80 6.92
CA SER A 75 -15.81 4.35 7.40
C SER A 75 -16.18 2.94 6.98
N ILE A 76 -15.56 2.40 5.93
CA ILE A 76 -15.82 1.03 5.46
C ILE A 76 -14.75 0.04 5.88
N ARG A 77 -13.68 0.48 6.53
CA ARG A 77 -12.62 -0.41 7.00
C ARG A 77 -13.09 -1.19 8.23
N LYS A 78 -13.01 -2.50 8.16
CA LYS A 78 -13.25 -3.36 9.32
C LYS A 78 -12.09 -3.31 10.30
N SER A 79 -12.37 -3.71 11.55
CA SER A 79 -11.32 -3.82 12.56
C SER A 79 -10.19 -4.76 12.11
N ARG A 80 -8.98 -4.56 12.65
CA ARG A 80 -7.83 -5.42 12.35
C ARG A 80 -8.13 -6.89 12.65
N ASN A 81 -8.82 -7.16 13.77
CA ASN A 81 -9.15 -8.52 14.20
C ASN A 81 -10.15 -9.18 13.25
N ASP A 82 -11.21 -8.47 12.85
CA ASP A 82 -12.22 -9.01 11.94
C ASP A 82 -11.62 -9.21 10.55
N SER A 83 -10.84 -8.27 10.07
CA SER A 83 -10.12 -8.38 8.80
C SER A 83 -9.19 -9.59 8.78
N THR A 84 -8.45 -9.82 9.86
CA THR A 84 -7.56 -10.98 10.00
C THR A 84 -8.34 -12.30 9.88
N LYS A 85 -9.49 -12.42 10.56
CA LYS A 85 -10.35 -13.63 10.49
C LYS A 85 -10.88 -13.84 9.07
N ILE A 86 -11.39 -12.79 8.43
CA ILE A 86 -11.89 -12.87 7.05
C ILE A 86 -10.80 -13.37 6.11
N ILE A 87 -9.62 -12.78 6.18
CA ILE A 87 -8.48 -13.12 5.32
C ILE A 87 -8.04 -14.57 5.54
N GLN A 88 -7.90 -15.00 6.80
CA GLN A 88 -7.54 -16.37 7.11
C GLN A 88 -8.55 -17.37 6.54
N ASN A 89 -9.85 -17.11 6.71
CA ASN A 89 -10.91 -17.94 6.16
C ASN A 89 -10.88 -18.01 4.62
N ARG A 90 -10.61 -16.88 3.97
CA ARG A 90 -10.53 -16.81 2.51
C ARG A 90 -9.26 -17.46 1.92
N LEU A 91 -8.18 -17.51 2.68
CA LEU A 91 -6.94 -18.18 2.27
C LEU A 91 -6.97 -19.70 2.49
N LEU A 92 -7.80 -20.20 3.40
CA LEU A 92 -7.91 -21.63 3.72
C LEU A 92 -8.17 -22.53 2.51
N PRO A 93 -9.12 -22.24 1.60
CA PRO A 93 -9.41 -23.10 0.44
C PRO A 93 -8.21 -23.28 -0.48
N PHE A 94 -7.33 -22.27 -0.52
CA PHE A 94 -6.13 -22.29 -1.35
C PHE A 94 -4.92 -22.92 -0.63
N LYS A 95 -5.10 -23.40 0.60
CA LYS A 95 -4.01 -23.93 1.45
C LYS A 95 -2.86 -22.93 1.66
N VAL A 96 -3.15 -21.64 1.53
CA VAL A 96 -2.17 -20.57 1.74
C VAL A 96 -2.10 -20.25 3.23
N LYS A 97 -0.92 -20.38 3.79
CA LYS A 97 -0.65 -19.88 5.14
C LYS A 97 -0.06 -18.48 5.03
N SER A 98 -0.75 -17.52 5.64
CA SER A 98 -0.14 -16.21 5.84
C SER A 98 0.96 -16.33 6.89
N SER A 99 2.16 -15.88 6.57
CA SER A 99 3.26 -15.77 7.54
C SER A 99 3.14 -14.50 8.38
N GLY A 100 2.27 -13.57 7.99
CA GLY A 100 1.97 -12.37 8.74
C GLY A 100 1.13 -11.35 7.99
N MET A 101 0.62 -10.38 8.74
CA MET A 101 -0.19 -9.27 8.25
C MET A 101 0.29 -7.98 8.89
N ILE A 102 0.54 -6.96 8.08
CA ILE A 102 0.93 -5.62 8.53
C ILE A 102 -0.14 -4.64 8.09
N PHE A 103 -0.75 -3.95 9.05
CA PHE A 103 -1.77 -2.93 8.84
C PHE A 103 -1.13 -1.55 8.90
N ASP A 104 -1.33 -0.77 7.84
CA ASP A 104 -0.99 0.64 7.77
C ASP A 104 -2.29 1.46 7.78
N ASP A 105 -2.67 1.96 8.96
CA ASP A 105 -3.90 2.73 9.14
C ASP A 105 -3.88 4.05 8.37
N ALA A 106 -2.72 4.70 8.30
CA ALA A 106 -2.57 5.99 7.64
C ALA A 106 -2.83 5.87 6.13
N LEU A 107 -2.34 4.80 5.52
CA LEU A 107 -2.55 4.55 4.10
C LEU A 107 -3.81 3.72 3.79
N GLY A 108 -4.46 3.15 4.82
CA GLY A 108 -5.56 2.19 4.63
C GLY A 108 -5.12 0.93 3.89
N GLU A 109 -3.87 0.54 4.04
CA GLU A 109 -3.26 -0.59 3.36
C GLU A 109 -3.02 -1.76 4.32
N LEU A 110 -3.18 -2.96 3.79
CA LEU A 110 -2.87 -4.20 4.49
C LEU A 110 -1.94 -5.04 3.63
N THR A 111 -0.75 -5.30 4.13
CA THR A 111 0.19 -6.22 3.49
C THR A 111 0.09 -7.60 4.12
N ILE A 112 -0.21 -8.60 3.31
CA ILE A 112 -0.26 -10.01 3.70
C ILE A 112 0.98 -10.70 3.17
N TYR A 113 1.75 -11.29 4.06
CA TYR A 113 2.92 -12.09 3.69
C TYR A 113 2.52 -13.55 3.55
N ILE A 114 2.79 -14.13 2.39
CA ILE A 114 2.51 -15.54 2.08
C ILE A 114 3.83 -16.30 1.86
N SER A 115 3.81 -17.59 2.15
CA SER A 115 4.97 -18.46 1.93
C SER A 115 5.27 -18.60 0.44
N ASN A 116 6.57 -18.64 0.08
CA ASN A 116 7.02 -18.81 -1.32
C ASN A 116 6.66 -20.18 -1.94
N SER A 117 6.25 -21.15 -1.13
CA SER A 117 5.91 -22.49 -1.60
C SER A 117 4.58 -22.58 -2.36
N PHE A 118 3.88 -21.45 -2.51
CA PHE A 118 2.57 -21.42 -3.13
C PHE A 118 2.56 -20.59 -4.41
N GLU A 119 2.25 -21.23 -5.54
CA GLU A 119 1.98 -20.56 -6.82
C GLU A 119 0.47 -20.47 -7.04
N MET A 120 -0.07 -19.28 -6.86
CA MET A 120 -1.44 -18.99 -7.25
C MET A 120 -1.45 -18.53 -8.70
N LYS A 121 -2.39 -19.03 -9.51
CA LYS A 121 -2.60 -18.48 -10.87
C LYS A 121 -3.00 -17.01 -10.72
N ASN A 122 -2.39 -16.13 -11.50
CA ASN A 122 -2.58 -14.67 -11.43
C ASN A 122 -4.07 -14.25 -11.44
N GLN A 123 -4.92 -14.97 -12.19
CA GLN A 123 -6.36 -14.69 -12.22
C GLN A 123 -7.04 -14.93 -10.87
N ILE A 124 -6.72 -16.05 -10.19
CA ILE A 124 -7.27 -16.37 -8.87
C ILE A 124 -6.79 -15.36 -7.83
N GLU A 125 -5.51 -14.96 -7.91
CA GLU A 125 -4.92 -13.96 -7.03
C GLU A 125 -5.64 -12.61 -7.16
N ASN A 126 -5.87 -12.15 -8.38
CA ASN A 126 -6.56 -10.88 -8.64
C ASN A 126 -8.02 -10.90 -8.14
N THR A 127 -8.76 -11.97 -8.40
CA THR A 127 -10.15 -12.10 -7.93
C THR A 127 -10.20 -12.13 -6.41
N LEU A 128 -9.35 -12.92 -5.77
CA LEU A 128 -9.26 -13.01 -4.32
C LEU A 128 -8.92 -11.65 -3.69
N LEU A 129 -7.99 -10.90 -4.28
CA LEU A 129 -7.64 -9.57 -3.80
C LEU A 129 -8.82 -8.60 -3.86
N LEU A 130 -9.56 -8.59 -4.96
CA LEU A 130 -10.75 -7.74 -5.11
C LEU A 130 -11.85 -8.09 -4.10
N ASP A 131 -12.08 -9.38 -3.87
CA ASP A 131 -13.05 -9.85 -2.87
C ASP A 131 -12.62 -9.44 -1.46
N LEU A 132 -11.36 -9.63 -1.12
CA LEU A 132 -10.81 -9.24 0.18
C LEU A 132 -10.89 -7.72 0.41
N VAL A 133 -10.60 -6.90 -0.60
CA VAL A 133 -10.78 -5.44 -0.52
C VAL A 133 -12.22 -5.08 -0.24
N SER A 134 -13.17 -5.73 -0.93
CA SER A 134 -14.62 -5.48 -0.74
C SER A 134 -15.10 -5.91 0.64
N GLU A 135 -14.60 -7.03 1.16
CA GLU A 135 -15.04 -7.60 2.43
C GLU A 135 -14.42 -6.92 3.64
N THR A 136 -13.18 -6.44 3.53
CA THR A 136 -12.45 -5.87 4.67
C THR A 136 -12.40 -4.34 4.66
N GLY A 137 -12.58 -3.73 3.48
CA GLY A 137 -12.38 -2.31 3.30
C GLY A 137 -10.91 -1.87 3.34
N TRP A 138 -9.96 -2.79 3.36
CA TRP A 138 -8.53 -2.48 3.31
C TRP A 138 -8.00 -2.67 1.90
N LYS A 139 -7.09 -1.79 1.48
CA LYS A 139 -6.33 -2.01 0.23
C LYS A 139 -5.27 -3.08 0.46
N ILE A 140 -5.47 -4.26 -0.11
CA ILE A 140 -4.67 -5.43 0.17
C ILE A 140 -3.52 -5.58 -0.82
N LYS A 141 -2.34 -5.88 -0.28
CA LYS A 141 -1.14 -6.24 -1.02
C LYS A 141 -0.67 -7.62 -0.59
N LEU A 142 -0.49 -8.53 -1.54
CA LEU A 142 0.15 -9.81 -1.27
C LEU A 142 1.66 -9.68 -1.53
N ARG A 143 2.44 -10.13 -0.57
CA ARG A 143 3.90 -10.24 -0.72
C ARG A 143 4.36 -11.65 -0.41
N ARG A 144 5.16 -12.19 -1.29
CA ARG A 144 5.87 -13.44 -1.04
C ARG A 144 7.12 -13.12 -0.23
N SER A 145 7.31 -13.80 0.88
CA SER A 145 8.47 -13.58 1.72
C SER A 145 9.07 -14.92 2.17
N THR A 146 10.37 -15.01 2.03
CA THR A 146 11.19 -16.07 2.61
C THR A 146 11.56 -15.74 4.06
N VAL A 147 11.38 -14.49 4.48
CA VAL A 147 11.75 -14.02 5.81
C VAL A 147 10.63 -14.37 6.79
N LYS A 148 10.99 -14.96 7.92
CA LYS A 148 10.04 -15.28 8.99
C LYS A 148 9.38 -13.99 9.51
N LEU A 149 8.08 -14.03 9.77
CA LEU A 149 7.32 -12.90 10.31
C LEU A 149 7.97 -12.31 11.57
N ALA A 150 8.48 -13.16 12.45
CA ALA A 150 9.18 -12.73 13.65
C ALA A 150 10.34 -11.77 13.37
N THR A 151 11.04 -11.96 12.23
CA THR A 151 12.13 -11.07 11.82
C THR A 151 11.58 -9.72 11.34
N ILE A 152 10.48 -9.73 10.59
CA ILE A 152 9.82 -8.49 10.10
C ILE A 152 9.30 -7.70 11.30
N GLN A 153 8.56 -8.33 12.21
CA GLN A 153 8.04 -7.69 13.43
C GLN A 153 9.16 -7.16 14.33
N PHE A 154 10.28 -7.86 14.37
CA PHE A 154 11.44 -7.42 15.12
C PHE A 154 12.06 -6.16 14.48
N ILE A 155 12.19 -6.11 13.15
CA ILE A 155 12.70 -4.95 12.44
C ILE A 155 11.77 -3.75 12.64
N ASP A 156 10.44 -3.94 12.51
CA ASP A 156 9.46 -2.88 12.75
C ASP A 156 9.57 -2.35 14.18
N LYS A 157 9.65 -3.24 15.17
CA LYS A 157 9.83 -2.86 16.58
C LYS A 157 11.14 -2.09 16.82
N VAL A 158 12.21 -2.40 16.09
CA VAL A 158 13.48 -1.67 16.16
C VAL A 158 13.33 -0.28 15.53
N LEU A 159 12.63 -0.19 14.39
CA LEU A 159 12.41 1.09 13.70
C LEU A 159 11.54 2.05 14.52
N ASP A 160 10.57 1.53 15.27
CA ASP A 160 9.70 2.31 16.16
C ASP A 160 10.36 2.64 17.51
N SER A 161 11.54 2.10 17.79
CA SER A 161 12.23 2.31 19.05
C SER A 161 13.02 3.62 19.07
N SER A 162 13.51 3.99 20.28
CA SER A 162 14.35 5.17 20.45
C SER A 162 15.62 5.13 19.58
N THR A 163 16.14 6.31 19.25
CA THR A 163 17.37 6.45 18.45
C THR A 163 18.56 5.71 19.09
N ASP A 164 18.68 5.76 20.41
CA ASP A 164 19.75 5.08 21.14
C ASP A 164 19.67 3.56 21.01
N TYR A 165 18.47 3.00 21.08
CA TYR A 165 18.25 1.57 20.88
C TYR A 165 18.60 1.16 19.45
N ARG A 166 18.19 1.96 18.45
CA ARG A 166 18.54 1.73 17.04
C ARG A 166 20.06 1.73 16.83
N ILE A 167 20.76 2.71 17.38
CA ILE A 167 22.22 2.80 17.26
C ILE A 167 22.89 1.57 17.89
N LYS A 168 22.44 1.14 19.08
CA LYS A 168 22.94 -0.06 19.74
C LYS A 168 22.69 -1.31 18.89
N PHE A 169 21.49 -1.44 18.35
CA PHE A 169 21.13 -2.56 17.47
C PHE A 169 22.00 -2.59 16.21
N TYR A 170 22.19 -1.45 15.54
CA TYR A 170 23.06 -1.38 14.36
C TYR A 170 24.54 -1.70 14.67
N LYS A 171 25.02 -1.33 15.83
CA LYS A 171 26.38 -1.69 16.26
C LYS A 171 26.54 -3.18 16.54
N GLU A 172 25.54 -3.80 17.18
CA GLU A 172 25.62 -5.21 17.57
C GLU A 172 25.35 -6.18 16.40
N ILE A 173 24.45 -5.82 15.48
CA ILE A 173 24.00 -6.70 14.40
C ILE A 173 24.53 -6.26 13.03
N GLY A 174 24.78 -4.97 12.83
CA GLY A 174 25.24 -4.43 11.55
C GLY A 174 26.50 -5.10 11.04
N ASP A 175 27.46 -5.34 11.92
CA ASP A 175 28.70 -6.05 11.58
C ASP A 175 28.50 -7.53 11.20
N LYS A 176 27.45 -8.17 11.70
CA LYS A 176 27.14 -9.58 11.43
C LYS A 176 26.29 -9.80 10.19
N VAL A 177 25.43 -8.83 9.87
CA VAL A 177 24.39 -9.00 8.82
C VAL A 177 24.77 -8.26 7.53
N PHE A 178 25.47 -7.14 7.61
CA PHE A 178 25.72 -6.24 6.47
C PHE A 178 27.16 -6.21 5.95
N ARG A 179 28.06 -7.05 6.46
CA ARG A 179 29.34 -7.26 5.76
C ARG A 179 29.08 -8.24 4.62
N PRO A 180 28.98 -7.82 3.35
CA PRO A 180 29.15 -8.74 2.26
C PRO A 180 30.54 -9.37 2.44
N LYS A 181 30.63 -10.68 2.44
CA LYS A 181 31.91 -11.36 2.24
C LYS A 181 32.39 -10.92 0.85
N LEU A 182 33.19 -9.89 0.80
CA LEU A 182 34.02 -9.62 -0.36
C LEU A 182 34.91 -10.85 -0.51
N SER A 183 34.53 -11.74 -1.42
CA SER A 183 35.44 -12.80 -1.85
C SER A 183 36.60 -12.10 -2.55
N THR A 184 37.70 -11.97 -1.84
CA THR A 184 38.99 -11.67 -2.40
C THR A 184 39.42 -12.87 -3.24
N SER A 185 39.01 -12.90 -4.48
CA SER A 185 39.59 -13.75 -5.53
C SER A 185 39.76 -12.93 -6.79
N CYS A 186 40.69 -11.98 -6.73
CA CYS A 186 41.41 -11.51 -7.89
C CYS A 186 42.88 -11.82 -7.63
N GLU A 187 43.24 -13.07 -7.83
CA GLU A 187 44.64 -13.40 -8.15
C GLU A 187 44.81 -13.07 -9.62
N ALA A 188 45.65 -12.06 -9.85
CA ALA A 188 46.14 -11.72 -11.16
C ALA A 188 47.11 -12.83 -11.61
N SER A 189 46.93 -13.30 -12.84
CA SER A 189 47.95 -13.96 -13.66
C SER A 189 48.19 -13.10 -14.87
#